data_9c40dfead8867f6e71affed630d0b9af
#
_entry.id   9c40dfead8867f6e71affed630d0b9af
#
_cell.length_a   1.000
_cell.length_b   1.000
_cell.length_c   1.000
_cell.angle_alpha   90.00
_cell.angle_beta   90.00
_cell.angle_gamma   90.00
#
_symmetry.space_group_name_H-M   'P 1'
#
loop_
_entity.id
_entity.type
_entity.pdbx_description
1 polymer ?
#
loop_
_entity_poly.entity_id
_entity_poly.type
_entity_poly.pdbx_seq_one_letter_code
_entity_poly.pdbx_strand_id
1 'polypeptide(L)'
;MNDKKKAVLVVSFGTSYEETRKKTIDQIENDMAEAFPSYAIYRAWTSDMIRAKLLKRDGIRIYNVCEALEAMAADGIQEVIVQPTHVINGIENDQMKADVAAYADRFMRVSIGTPVLTTAEDSKYVIDAIVKELHPAKDEALVLMGHGTEHYADAVYAALDYQFKDLEHSNIFMGTVEGYPTLESVMRLVQKAGYRHVVLAPFMIVAGDHANNDLAGDEEDSWKSVFEAAGFSVRCVLKGLGEYADIRKLLLSHAEKAMEQV
;
A
#
# COMPACT_ATOMS: atom_id res chain seq x y z
N MET A 1 7.05 -26.83 18.27
CA MET A 1 6.40 -25.77 19.08
C MET A 1 7.20 -24.50 18.85
N ASN A 2 6.54 -23.42 18.55
CA ASN A 2 7.23 -22.13 18.39
C ASN A 2 7.52 -21.60 19.80
N ASP A 3 8.80 -21.56 20.21
CA ASP A 3 9.19 -21.03 21.54
C ASP A 3 9.04 -19.50 21.66
N LYS A 4 8.68 -18.84 20.56
CA LYS A 4 8.50 -17.39 20.49
C LYS A 4 7.14 -17.01 21.11
N LYS A 5 7.17 -16.18 22.16
CA LYS A 5 5.97 -15.64 22.80
C LYS A 5 5.55 -14.27 22.24
N LYS A 6 6.29 -13.76 21.27
CA LYS A 6 6.08 -12.47 20.62
C LYS A 6 5.86 -12.66 19.13
N ALA A 7 5.00 -11.85 18.53
CA ALA A 7 4.76 -11.92 17.11
C ALA A 7 4.55 -10.54 16.48
N VAL A 8 4.90 -10.46 15.18
CA VAL A 8 4.46 -9.38 14.30
C VAL A 8 3.38 -9.95 13.39
N LEU A 9 2.20 -9.34 13.40
CA LEU A 9 1.11 -9.59 12.45
C LEU A 9 1.19 -8.55 11.34
N VAL A 10 1.62 -8.96 10.16
CA VAL A 10 1.61 -8.11 8.96
C VAL A 10 0.23 -8.19 8.31
N VAL A 11 -0.47 -7.04 8.25
CA VAL A 11 -1.83 -6.96 7.70
C VAL A 11 -1.80 -6.23 6.38
N SER A 12 -2.14 -6.93 5.30
CA SER A 12 -2.20 -6.38 3.94
C SER A 12 -3.61 -6.47 3.37
N PHE A 13 -3.93 -5.65 2.36
CA PHE A 13 -5.14 -5.86 1.56
C PHE A 13 -5.12 -7.23 0.87
N GLY A 14 -3.96 -7.59 0.34
CA GLY A 14 -3.73 -8.84 -0.37
C GLY A 14 -3.65 -8.67 -1.88
N THR A 15 -3.27 -9.74 -2.57
CA THR A 15 -3.26 -9.82 -4.04
C THR A 15 -3.45 -11.26 -4.51
N SER A 16 -4.16 -11.44 -5.62
CA SER A 16 -4.29 -12.75 -6.28
C SER A 16 -3.19 -13.04 -7.30
N TYR A 17 -2.24 -12.12 -7.48
CA TYR A 17 -1.09 -12.22 -8.38
C TYR A 17 0.13 -12.71 -7.59
N GLU A 18 0.54 -13.96 -7.80
CA GLU A 18 1.61 -14.61 -7.03
C GLU A 18 2.96 -13.88 -7.18
N GLU A 19 3.34 -13.54 -8.41
CA GLU A 19 4.63 -12.88 -8.66
C GLU A 19 4.68 -11.48 -8.04
N THR A 20 3.57 -10.74 -8.06
CA THR A 20 3.46 -9.44 -7.39
C THR A 20 3.54 -9.58 -5.88
N ARG A 21 2.87 -10.60 -5.31
CA ARG A 21 2.95 -10.91 -3.88
C ARG A 21 4.38 -11.16 -3.44
N LYS A 22 5.11 -12.01 -4.18
CA LYS A 22 6.52 -12.35 -3.88
C LYS A 22 7.45 -11.14 -3.85
N LYS A 23 7.19 -10.15 -4.73
CA LYS A 23 8.00 -8.93 -4.84
C LYS A 23 7.61 -7.85 -3.84
N THR A 24 6.45 -7.95 -3.21
CA THR A 24 5.87 -6.91 -2.35
C THR A 24 5.59 -7.43 -0.95
N ILE A 25 4.44 -8.07 -0.71
CA ILE A 25 3.99 -8.52 0.61
C ILE A 25 4.99 -9.48 1.23
N ASP A 26 5.47 -10.48 0.47
CA ASP A 26 6.42 -11.45 0.97
C ASP A 26 7.78 -10.78 1.34
N GLN A 27 8.20 -9.72 0.62
CA GLN A 27 9.41 -8.96 0.98
C GLN A 27 9.21 -8.11 2.25
N ILE A 28 8.04 -7.47 2.41
CA ILE A 28 7.72 -6.73 3.65
C ILE A 28 7.79 -7.68 4.85
N GLU A 29 7.21 -8.87 4.74
CA GLU A 29 7.23 -9.88 5.80
C GLU A 29 8.64 -10.42 6.08
N ASN A 30 9.46 -10.60 5.05
CA ASN A 30 10.86 -10.98 5.20
C ASN A 30 11.66 -9.89 5.92
N ASP A 31 11.51 -8.62 5.54
CA ASP A 31 12.17 -7.49 6.19
C ASP A 31 11.76 -7.41 7.68
N MET A 32 10.47 -7.68 8.01
CA MET A 32 10.01 -7.78 9.39
C MET A 32 10.64 -8.97 10.13
N ALA A 33 10.76 -10.13 9.47
CA ALA A 33 11.39 -11.31 10.07
C ALA A 33 12.88 -11.08 10.40
N GLU A 34 13.59 -10.37 9.54
CA GLU A 34 15.00 -10.02 9.73
C GLU A 34 15.19 -9.02 10.87
N ALA A 35 14.31 -7.99 10.96
CA ALA A 35 14.40 -6.96 11.98
C ALA A 35 13.92 -7.43 13.35
N PHE A 36 12.97 -8.36 13.41
CA PHE A 36 12.40 -8.90 14.63
C PHE A 36 12.70 -10.42 14.79
N PRO A 37 13.97 -10.83 14.93
CA PRO A 37 14.36 -12.25 14.91
C PRO A 37 13.79 -13.07 16.08
N SER A 38 13.41 -12.41 17.18
CA SER A 38 12.77 -13.02 18.35
C SER A 38 11.25 -13.10 18.24
N TYR A 39 10.64 -12.54 17.19
CA TYR A 39 9.20 -12.55 16.94
C TYR A 39 8.83 -13.61 15.92
N ALA A 40 7.66 -14.22 16.05
CA ALA A 40 7.03 -14.99 14.98
C ALA A 40 6.36 -14.03 13.99
N ILE A 41 6.41 -14.32 12.70
CA ILE A 41 5.71 -13.50 11.70
C ILE A 41 4.42 -14.20 11.31
N TYR A 42 3.32 -13.46 11.42
CA TYR A 42 1.99 -13.88 10.99
C TYR A 42 1.50 -12.97 9.87
N ARG A 43 0.67 -13.54 9.00
CA ARG A 43 0.05 -12.86 7.86
C ARG A 43 -1.45 -12.82 8.04
N ALA A 44 -2.06 -11.66 7.77
CA ALA A 44 -3.50 -11.54 7.56
C ALA A 44 -3.81 -10.62 6.38
N TRP A 45 -4.93 -10.91 5.69
CA TRP A 45 -5.41 -10.05 4.62
C TRP A 45 -6.82 -9.55 4.88
N THR A 46 -7.07 -8.29 4.55
CA THR A 46 -8.36 -7.62 4.77
C THR A 46 -9.37 -7.90 3.65
N SER A 47 -8.92 -8.16 2.40
CA SER A 47 -9.83 -8.42 1.28
C SER A 47 -10.39 -9.85 1.29
N ASP A 48 -11.65 -9.98 1.66
CA ASP A 48 -12.38 -11.26 1.62
C ASP A 48 -12.47 -11.83 0.20
N MET A 49 -12.64 -10.95 -0.80
CA MET A 49 -12.74 -11.35 -2.20
C MET A 49 -11.43 -12.01 -2.67
N ILE A 50 -10.29 -11.42 -2.34
CA ILE A 50 -8.97 -11.97 -2.73
C ILE A 50 -8.72 -13.27 -1.98
N ARG A 51 -9.02 -13.35 -0.69
CA ARG A 51 -8.89 -14.56 0.12
C ARG A 51 -9.74 -15.71 -0.45
N ALA A 52 -11.01 -15.42 -0.76
CA ALA A 52 -11.91 -16.41 -1.37
C ALA A 52 -11.42 -16.85 -2.77
N LYS A 53 -10.90 -15.93 -3.58
CA LYS A 53 -10.32 -16.22 -4.91
C LYS A 53 -9.15 -17.19 -4.80
N LEU A 54 -8.20 -16.94 -3.88
CA LEU A 54 -7.04 -17.81 -3.67
C LEU A 54 -7.44 -19.19 -3.14
N LEU A 55 -8.36 -19.25 -2.19
CA LEU A 55 -8.85 -20.51 -1.67
C LEU A 55 -9.51 -21.35 -2.77
N LYS A 56 -10.35 -20.74 -3.60
CA LYS A 56 -11.05 -21.43 -4.69
C LYS A 56 -10.12 -21.86 -5.84
N ARG A 57 -9.20 -20.98 -6.26
CA ARG A 57 -8.33 -21.21 -7.41
C ARG A 57 -7.14 -22.11 -7.10
N ASP A 58 -6.49 -21.85 -5.94
CA ASP A 58 -5.17 -22.39 -5.63
C ASP A 58 -5.19 -23.30 -4.38
N GLY A 59 -6.31 -23.38 -3.65
CA GLY A 59 -6.38 -24.07 -2.37
C GLY A 59 -5.62 -23.39 -1.24
N ILE A 60 -5.20 -22.13 -1.43
CA ILE A 60 -4.40 -21.37 -0.47
C ILE A 60 -5.35 -20.66 0.49
N ARG A 61 -5.28 -21.02 1.77
CA ARG A 61 -6.00 -20.32 2.83
C ARG A 61 -5.12 -19.21 3.42
N ILE A 62 -5.62 -17.99 3.37
CA ILE A 62 -5.04 -16.84 4.08
C ILE A 62 -6.02 -16.40 5.16
N TYR A 63 -5.54 -16.13 6.36
CA TYR A 63 -6.33 -15.65 7.47
C TYR A 63 -6.81 -14.21 7.26
N ASN A 64 -8.00 -13.86 7.76
CA ASN A 64 -8.34 -12.47 8.08
C ASN A 64 -7.69 -12.08 9.42
N VAL A 65 -7.90 -10.84 9.84
CA VAL A 65 -7.29 -10.33 11.08
C VAL A 65 -7.74 -11.12 12.31
N CYS A 66 -9.05 -11.39 12.43
CA CYS A 66 -9.61 -12.15 13.56
C CYS A 66 -9.07 -13.60 13.58
N GLU A 67 -9.08 -14.30 12.44
CA GLU A 67 -8.56 -15.66 12.32
C GLU A 67 -7.07 -15.74 12.68
N ALA A 68 -6.28 -14.73 12.27
CA ALA A 68 -4.87 -14.67 12.61
C ALA A 68 -4.64 -14.46 14.11
N LEU A 69 -5.40 -13.56 14.73
CA LEU A 69 -5.32 -13.31 16.18
C LEU A 69 -5.76 -14.53 16.99
N GLU A 70 -6.80 -15.26 16.54
CA GLU A 70 -7.20 -16.55 17.16
C GLU A 70 -6.08 -17.58 17.07
N ALA A 71 -5.44 -17.74 15.91
CA ALA A 71 -4.33 -18.65 15.73
C ALA A 71 -3.12 -18.27 16.63
N MET A 72 -2.80 -16.99 16.70
CA MET A 72 -1.72 -16.47 17.54
C MET A 72 -1.97 -16.75 19.04
N ALA A 73 -3.21 -16.54 19.50
CA ALA A 73 -3.58 -16.85 20.89
C ALA A 73 -3.49 -18.35 21.17
N ALA A 74 -3.91 -19.20 20.23
CA ALA A 74 -3.80 -20.66 20.35
C ALA A 74 -2.33 -21.14 20.36
N ASP A 75 -1.44 -20.45 19.64
CA ASP A 75 0.01 -20.69 19.63
C ASP A 75 0.73 -20.17 20.89
N GLY A 76 -0.01 -19.53 21.82
CA GLY A 76 0.52 -19.02 23.08
C GLY A 76 1.33 -17.71 22.95
N ILE A 77 1.09 -16.94 21.89
CA ILE A 77 1.66 -15.60 21.73
C ILE A 77 1.10 -14.70 22.84
N GLN A 78 1.97 -13.86 23.39
CA GLN A 78 1.65 -12.96 24.50
C GLN A 78 1.78 -11.48 24.11
N GLU A 79 2.75 -11.15 23.26
CA GLU A 79 2.95 -9.78 22.79
C GLU A 79 2.80 -9.74 21.26
N VAL A 80 2.00 -8.81 20.76
CA VAL A 80 1.69 -8.65 19.34
C VAL A 80 2.00 -7.23 18.88
N ILE A 81 2.75 -7.12 17.79
CA ILE A 81 2.84 -5.91 16.99
C ILE A 81 2.00 -6.16 15.74
N VAL A 82 0.98 -5.34 15.49
CA VAL A 82 0.17 -5.37 14.27
C VAL A 82 0.66 -4.28 13.34
N GLN A 83 1.26 -4.64 12.20
CA GLN A 83 1.74 -3.68 11.22
C GLN A 83 0.87 -3.73 9.95
N PRO A 84 0.03 -2.70 9.71
CA PRO A 84 -0.67 -2.56 8.43
C PRO A 84 0.29 -2.19 7.31
N THR A 85 0.07 -2.74 6.12
CA THR A 85 0.72 -2.29 4.89
C THR A 85 -0.16 -1.34 4.07
N HIS A 86 -1.31 -0.93 4.59
CA HIS A 86 -2.21 0.01 3.94
C HIS A 86 -1.50 1.32 3.61
N VAL A 87 -1.88 1.95 2.49
CA VAL A 87 -1.27 3.25 2.10
C VAL A 87 -1.79 4.38 2.97
N ILE A 88 -3.09 4.36 3.31
CA ILE A 88 -3.77 5.43 4.05
C ILE A 88 -4.50 4.88 5.28
N ASN A 89 -4.87 5.77 6.21
CA ASN A 89 -5.74 5.46 7.34
C ASN A 89 -7.23 5.42 6.89
N GLY A 90 -7.54 4.50 5.96
CA GLY A 90 -8.86 4.34 5.36
C GLY A 90 -9.71 3.25 6.04
N ILE A 91 -10.79 2.84 5.34
CA ILE A 91 -11.80 1.87 5.83
C ILE A 91 -11.14 0.58 6.30
N GLU A 92 -10.22 0.00 5.51
CA GLU A 92 -9.55 -1.27 5.85
C GLU A 92 -8.68 -1.16 7.11
N ASN A 93 -8.06 0.02 7.31
CA ASN A 93 -7.25 0.26 8.50
C ASN A 93 -8.11 0.45 9.74
N ASP A 94 -9.26 1.10 9.62
CA ASP A 94 -10.20 1.27 10.73
C ASP A 94 -10.85 -0.07 11.10
N GLN A 95 -11.24 -0.88 10.12
CA GLN A 95 -11.75 -2.24 10.35
C GLN A 95 -10.69 -3.11 11.04
N MET A 96 -9.45 -3.10 10.55
CA MET A 96 -8.35 -3.82 11.19
C MET A 96 -8.18 -3.41 12.66
N LYS A 97 -8.21 -2.11 12.96
CA LYS A 97 -8.12 -1.63 14.35
C LYS A 97 -9.27 -2.11 15.21
N ALA A 98 -10.49 -2.12 14.68
CA ALA A 98 -11.67 -2.64 15.38
C ALA A 98 -11.54 -4.14 15.64
N ASP A 99 -11.10 -4.92 14.65
CA ASP A 99 -10.84 -6.35 14.79
C ASP A 99 -9.77 -6.62 15.87
N VAL A 100 -8.67 -5.87 15.85
CA VAL A 100 -7.59 -6.00 16.85
C VAL A 100 -8.10 -5.66 18.24
N ALA A 101 -8.90 -4.60 18.40
CA ALA A 101 -9.47 -4.20 19.68
C ALA A 101 -10.37 -5.29 20.28
N ALA A 102 -11.12 -6.01 19.45
CA ALA A 102 -11.99 -7.11 19.90
C ALA A 102 -11.24 -8.33 20.45
N TYR A 103 -9.95 -8.46 20.16
CA TYR A 103 -9.11 -9.57 20.61
C TYR A 103 -7.97 -9.15 21.55
N ALA A 104 -7.84 -7.87 21.86
CA ALA A 104 -6.69 -7.33 22.60
C ALA A 104 -6.53 -7.95 24.00
N ASP A 105 -7.61 -8.30 24.66
CA ASP A 105 -7.66 -8.93 25.99
C ASP A 105 -7.09 -10.34 26.03
N ARG A 106 -6.89 -10.98 24.88
CA ARG A 106 -6.26 -12.30 24.76
C ARG A 106 -4.74 -12.26 24.87
N PHE A 107 -4.14 -11.09 24.80
CA PHE A 107 -2.70 -10.89 24.81
C PHE A 107 -2.28 -10.02 26.00
N MET A 108 -1.05 -10.19 26.45
CA MET A 108 -0.47 -9.32 27.49
C MET A 108 -0.25 -7.90 26.97
N ARG A 109 0.07 -7.79 25.66
CA ARG A 109 0.34 -6.52 25.02
C ARG A 109 0.00 -6.61 23.52
N VAL A 110 -0.69 -5.58 23.02
CA VAL A 110 -0.92 -5.37 21.61
C VAL A 110 -0.52 -3.94 21.27
N SER A 111 0.35 -3.79 20.26
CA SER A 111 0.74 -2.50 19.71
C SER A 111 0.38 -2.46 18.22
N ILE A 112 -0.06 -1.31 17.72
CA ILE A 112 -0.49 -1.16 16.32
C ILE A 112 0.38 -0.10 15.65
N GLY A 113 1.08 -0.48 14.59
CA GLY A 113 1.80 0.41 13.72
C GLY A 113 0.86 1.21 12.80
N THR A 114 1.44 2.10 12.02
CA THR A 114 0.67 3.02 11.18
C THR A 114 0.80 2.68 9.69
N PRO A 115 -0.19 3.04 8.84
CA PRO A 115 -0.09 2.99 7.39
C PRO A 115 1.03 3.87 6.83
N VAL A 116 1.33 3.70 5.53
CA VAL A 116 2.41 4.41 4.83
C VAL A 116 2.29 5.93 4.95
N LEU A 117 1.09 6.48 4.74
CA LEU A 117 0.81 7.91 4.83
C LEU A 117 0.05 8.23 6.12
N THR A 118 0.76 8.49 7.20
CA THR A 118 0.15 8.84 8.49
C THR A 118 0.54 10.23 8.96
N THR A 119 1.79 10.63 8.77
CA THR A 119 2.32 11.92 9.18
C THR A 119 2.84 12.74 7.99
N ALA A 120 3.10 14.03 8.21
CA ALA A 120 3.74 14.88 7.20
C ALA A 120 5.19 14.42 6.88
N GLU A 121 5.87 13.85 7.87
CA GLU A 121 7.22 13.28 7.70
C GLU A 121 7.15 12.03 6.81
N ASP A 122 6.18 11.16 7.02
CA ASP A 122 5.95 9.99 6.16
C ASP A 122 5.69 10.42 4.71
N SER A 123 4.86 11.43 4.52
CA SER A 123 4.57 11.96 3.18
C SER A 123 5.83 12.42 2.47
N LYS A 124 6.69 13.20 3.17
CA LYS A 124 7.97 13.64 2.61
C LYS A 124 8.88 12.46 2.27
N TYR A 125 8.99 11.49 3.17
CA TYR A 125 9.79 10.29 2.97
C TYR A 125 9.31 9.48 1.75
N VAL A 126 7.99 9.34 1.59
CA VAL A 126 7.35 8.68 0.45
C VAL A 126 7.64 9.42 -0.86
N ILE A 127 7.56 10.76 -0.85
CA ILE A 127 7.91 11.59 -2.01
C ILE A 127 9.35 11.34 -2.44
N ASP A 128 10.30 11.39 -1.50
CA ASP A 128 11.72 11.15 -1.78
C ASP A 128 11.93 9.72 -2.34
N ALA A 129 11.24 8.72 -1.79
CA ALA A 129 11.30 7.33 -2.26
C ALA A 129 10.76 7.18 -3.70
N ILE A 130 9.64 7.81 -4.03
CA ILE A 130 9.03 7.81 -5.36
C ILE A 130 9.95 8.46 -6.40
N VAL A 131 10.46 9.65 -6.08
CA VAL A 131 11.36 10.40 -6.97
C VAL A 131 12.63 9.60 -7.23
N LYS A 132 13.21 9.02 -6.19
CA LYS A 132 14.40 8.18 -6.27
C LYS A 132 14.19 6.91 -7.09
N GLU A 133 13.01 6.28 -6.99
CA GLU A 133 12.75 5.01 -7.64
C GLU A 133 12.33 5.16 -9.11
N LEU A 134 11.49 6.16 -9.41
CA LEU A 134 10.91 6.32 -10.74
C LEU A 134 11.69 7.27 -11.64
N HIS A 135 12.55 8.12 -11.07
CA HIS A 135 13.42 9.07 -11.82
C HIS A 135 12.71 9.77 -13.00
N PRO A 136 11.56 10.45 -12.79
CA PRO A 136 10.84 11.06 -13.90
C PRO A 136 11.71 12.13 -14.58
N ALA A 137 11.81 12.07 -15.90
CA ALA A 137 12.50 13.09 -16.68
C ALA A 137 11.74 14.43 -16.59
N LYS A 138 12.45 15.55 -16.79
CA LYS A 138 11.85 16.89 -16.66
C LYS A 138 10.76 17.18 -17.69
N ASP A 139 10.80 16.50 -18.83
CA ASP A 139 9.86 16.61 -19.94
C ASP A 139 8.75 15.54 -19.90
N GLU A 140 8.78 14.67 -18.88
CA GLU A 140 7.75 13.65 -18.62
C GLU A 140 6.85 14.08 -17.45
N ALA A 141 5.55 13.88 -17.58
CA ALA A 141 4.63 13.90 -16.45
C ALA A 141 4.56 12.50 -15.82
N LEU A 142 4.97 12.35 -14.57
CA LEU A 142 4.70 11.15 -13.79
C LEU A 142 3.31 11.25 -13.19
N VAL A 143 2.43 10.33 -13.54
CA VAL A 143 1.07 10.23 -13.00
C VAL A 143 0.99 8.99 -12.13
N LEU A 144 0.74 9.22 -10.85
CA LEU A 144 0.58 8.18 -9.83
C LEU A 144 -0.90 7.86 -9.64
N MET A 145 -1.25 6.58 -9.72
CA MET A 145 -2.62 6.10 -9.53
C MET A 145 -2.78 5.44 -8.15
N GLY A 146 -3.41 6.14 -7.22
CA GLY A 146 -3.87 5.58 -5.94
C GLY A 146 -5.20 4.86 -6.09
N HIS A 147 -5.59 4.08 -5.08
CA HIS A 147 -6.89 3.42 -5.07
C HIS A 147 -8.02 4.44 -4.94
N GLY A 148 -7.90 5.35 -3.99
CA GLY A 148 -9.01 6.20 -3.58
C GLY A 148 -9.96 5.48 -2.61
N THR A 149 -10.89 6.23 -2.03
CA THR A 149 -11.86 5.68 -1.08
C THR A 149 -12.98 6.70 -0.81
N GLU A 150 -14.15 6.22 -0.40
CA GLU A 150 -15.23 7.08 0.13
C GLU A 150 -14.94 7.62 1.55
N HIS A 151 -13.89 7.12 2.20
CA HIS A 151 -13.48 7.56 3.52
C HIS A 151 -12.85 8.96 3.48
N TYR A 152 -13.01 9.77 4.54
CA TYR A 152 -12.43 11.12 4.61
C TYR A 152 -10.90 11.15 4.45
N ALA A 153 -10.20 10.06 4.72
CA ALA A 153 -8.76 9.92 4.47
C ALA A 153 -8.38 10.01 2.98
N ASP A 154 -9.34 9.96 2.06
CA ASP A 154 -9.11 10.18 0.64
C ASP A 154 -8.43 11.53 0.35
N ALA A 155 -8.72 12.53 1.17
CA ALA A 155 -8.11 13.86 1.07
C ALA A 155 -6.56 13.84 1.12
N VAL A 156 -5.94 12.78 1.62
CA VAL A 156 -4.47 12.65 1.68
C VAL A 156 -3.84 12.58 0.30
N TYR A 157 -4.54 12.04 -0.71
CA TYR A 157 -4.03 11.98 -2.07
C TYR A 157 -3.90 13.39 -2.69
N ALA A 158 -4.89 14.25 -2.50
CA ALA A 158 -4.82 15.65 -2.94
C ALA A 158 -3.75 16.44 -2.16
N ALA A 159 -3.60 16.16 -0.87
CA ALA A 159 -2.54 16.77 -0.05
C ALA A 159 -1.14 16.33 -0.52
N LEU A 160 -0.97 15.05 -0.87
CA LEU A 160 0.29 14.52 -1.41
C LEU A 160 0.60 15.14 -2.77
N ASP A 161 -0.40 15.32 -3.65
CA ASP A 161 -0.24 16.02 -4.92
C ASP A 161 0.27 17.45 -4.72
N TYR A 162 -0.28 18.18 -3.76
CA TYR A 162 0.21 19.50 -3.40
C TYR A 162 1.65 19.47 -2.89
N GLN A 163 2.00 18.52 -2.01
CA GLN A 163 3.34 18.39 -1.45
C GLN A 163 4.41 18.09 -2.51
N PHE A 164 4.10 17.29 -3.55
CA PHE A 164 5.00 17.12 -4.69
C PHE A 164 5.39 18.46 -5.32
N LYS A 165 4.40 19.36 -5.52
CA LYS A 165 4.65 20.68 -6.12
C LYS A 165 5.42 21.61 -5.18
N ASP A 166 5.08 21.59 -3.89
CA ASP A 166 5.77 22.38 -2.86
C ASP A 166 7.25 22.00 -2.73
N LEU A 167 7.57 20.72 -2.95
CA LEU A 167 8.94 20.18 -2.98
C LEU A 167 9.59 20.22 -4.37
N GLU A 168 9.11 21.11 -5.26
CA GLU A 168 9.65 21.36 -6.60
C GLU A 168 9.53 20.19 -7.62
N HIS A 169 8.73 19.18 -7.31
CA HIS A 169 8.40 18.08 -8.24
C HIS A 169 7.11 18.38 -9.01
N SER A 170 7.09 19.49 -9.74
CA SER A 170 5.90 20.00 -10.44
C SER A 170 5.42 19.09 -11.57
N ASN A 171 6.24 18.15 -12.04
CA ASN A 171 5.93 17.16 -13.07
C ASN A 171 5.33 15.85 -12.53
N ILE A 172 5.07 15.74 -11.22
CA ILE A 172 4.44 14.56 -10.60
C ILE A 172 2.99 14.91 -10.25
N PHE A 173 2.05 14.06 -10.65
CA PHE A 173 0.62 14.24 -10.46
C PHE A 173 0.02 13.02 -9.75
N MET A 174 -0.86 13.27 -8.80
CA MET A 174 -1.54 12.22 -8.05
C MET A 174 -3.01 12.15 -8.47
N GLY A 175 -3.49 10.95 -8.79
CA GLY A 175 -4.90 10.68 -9.00
C GLY A 175 -5.32 9.37 -8.35
N THR A 176 -6.62 9.07 -8.40
CA THR A 176 -7.22 7.88 -7.77
C THR A 176 -8.21 7.21 -8.70
N VAL A 177 -8.42 5.89 -8.51
CA VAL A 177 -9.43 5.11 -9.24
C VAL A 177 -10.83 5.43 -8.73
N GLU A 178 -11.03 5.42 -7.41
CA GLU A 178 -12.36 5.48 -6.77
C GLU A 178 -12.58 6.75 -5.93
N GLY A 179 -11.64 7.71 -5.94
CA GLY A 179 -11.69 8.90 -5.08
C GLY A 179 -11.35 10.18 -5.82
N TYR A 180 -10.67 11.07 -5.12
CA TYR A 180 -10.19 12.35 -5.66
C TYR A 180 -8.71 12.56 -5.33
N PRO A 181 -7.89 13.07 -6.31
CA PRO A 181 -8.22 13.59 -7.63
C PRO A 181 -8.61 12.50 -8.64
N THR A 182 -9.61 12.79 -9.50
CA THR A 182 -10.03 11.87 -10.57
C THR A 182 -9.06 11.88 -11.75
N LEU A 183 -9.12 10.84 -12.61
CA LEU A 183 -8.37 10.78 -13.86
C LEU A 183 -8.56 12.04 -14.73
N GLU A 184 -9.81 12.52 -14.87
CA GLU A 184 -10.09 13.73 -15.65
C GLU A 184 -9.43 14.98 -15.07
N SER A 185 -9.41 15.08 -13.74
CA SER A 185 -8.73 16.19 -13.04
C SER A 185 -7.23 16.16 -13.30
N VAL A 186 -6.61 15.00 -13.19
CA VAL A 186 -5.17 14.81 -13.47
C VAL A 186 -4.86 15.10 -14.93
N MET A 187 -5.62 14.53 -15.87
CA MET A 187 -5.41 14.75 -17.30
C MET A 187 -5.46 16.23 -17.68
N ARG A 188 -6.47 16.96 -17.15
CA ARG A 188 -6.58 18.42 -17.35
C ARG A 188 -5.35 19.18 -16.83
N LEU A 189 -4.80 18.77 -15.67
CA LEU A 189 -3.60 19.41 -15.11
C LEU A 189 -2.35 19.10 -15.94
N VAL A 190 -2.16 17.86 -16.39
CA VAL A 190 -1.05 17.43 -17.26
C VAL A 190 -1.09 18.19 -18.59
N GLN A 191 -2.29 18.30 -19.22
CA GLN A 191 -2.49 19.09 -20.45
C GLN A 191 -2.15 20.56 -20.26
N LYS A 192 -2.65 21.17 -19.17
CA LYS A 192 -2.38 22.58 -18.85
C LYS A 192 -0.89 22.84 -18.61
N ALA A 193 -0.18 21.87 -18.04
CA ALA A 193 1.27 21.96 -17.82
C ALA A 193 2.10 21.79 -19.10
N GLY A 194 1.48 21.35 -20.21
CA GLY A 194 2.11 21.27 -21.53
C GLY A 194 2.93 20.01 -21.79
N TYR A 195 2.85 19.01 -20.92
CA TYR A 195 3.53 17.72 -21.14
C TYR A 195 2.96 16.98 -22.36
N ARG A 196 3.81 16.14 -22.95
CA ARG A 196 3.46 15.27 -24.08
C ARG A 196 3.78 13.80 -23.81
N HIS A 197 4.67 13.56 -22.85
CA HIS A 197 5.08 12.22 -22.41
C HIS A 197 4.55 11.98 -21.01
N VAL A 198 3.87 10.86 -20.82
CA VAL A 198 3.26 10.48 -19.54
C VAL A 198 3.80 9.13 -19.10
N VAL A 199 4.24 9.08 -17.86
CA VAL A 199 4.59 7.84 -17.16
C VAL A 199 3.49 7.55 -16.18
N LEU A 200 2.80 6.41 -16.33
CA LEU A 200 1.80 5.93 -15.39
C LEU A 200 2.42 4.92 -14.42
N ALA A 201 2.18 5.10 -13.14
CA ALA A 201 2.64 4.15 -12.13
C ALA A 201 1.59 3.99 -11.00
N PRO A 202 1.40 2.76 -10.45
CA PRO A 202 0.49 2.58 -9.34
C PRO A 202 1.08 3.17 -8.05
N PHE A 203 0.24 3.84 -7.26
CA PHE A 203 0.53 4.27 -5.91
C PHE A 203 -0.22 3.36 -4.93
N MET A 204 0.12 2.08 -4.98
CA MET A 204 -0.45 0.99 -4.19
C MET A 204 0.67 0.04 -3.75
N ILE A 205 0.51 -0.65 -2.64
CA ILE A 205 1.53 -1.61 -2.15
C ILE A 205 1.83 -2.67 -3.20
N VAL A 206 0.83 -3.14 -3.90
CA VAL A 206 0.94 -4.17 -4.94
C VAL A 206 0.49 -3.60 -6.30
N ALA A 207 1.22 -3.88 -7.37
CA ALA A 207 0.76 -3.67 -8.73
C ALA A 207 -0.15 -4.85 -9.14
N GLY A 208 -1.37 -4.85 -8.58
CA GLY A 208 -2.36 -5.92 -8.75
C GLY A 208 -3.36 -5.66 -9.88
N ASP A 209 -4.63 -5.95 -9.60
CA ASP A 209 -5.73 -5.88 -10.58
C ASP A 209 -5.87 -4.47 -11.18
N HIS A 210 -6.00 -3.44 -10.33
CA HIS A 210 -6.09 -2.05 -10.78
C HIS A 210 -4.89 -1.60 -11.63
N ALA A 211 -3.67 -2.03 -11.29
CA ALA A 211 -2.49 -1.66 -12.08
C ALA A 211 -2.48 -2.31 -13.46
N ASN A 212 -2.97 -3.55 -13.57
CA ASN A 212 -2.97 -4.29 -14.82
C ASN A 212 -4.17 -3.94 -15.72
N ASN A 213 -5.32 -3.63 -15.13
CA ASN A 213 -6.56 -3.36 -15.87
C ASN A 213 -6.83 -1.85 -15.96
N ASP A 214 -7.08 -1.18 -14.83
CA ASP A 214 -7.49 0.23 -14.84
C ASP A 214 -6.35 1.19 -15.24
N LEU A 215 -5.08 0.88 -14.90
CA LEU A 215 -3.97 1.74 -15.28
C LEU A 215 -3.41 1.40 -16.67
N ALA A 216 -3.03 0.14 -16.91
CA ALA A 216 -2.25 -0.27 -18.08
C ALA A 216 -3.01 -1.20 -19.04
N GLY A 217 -4.29 -1.48 -18.77
CA GLY A 217 -5.13 -2.31 -19.61
C GLY A 217 -5.36 -1.72 -21.01
N ASP A 218 -5.91 -2.54 -21.90
CA ASP A 218 -6.21 -2.14 -23.28
C ASP A 218 -7.68 -1.71 -23.46
N GLU A 219 -8.48 -1.74 -22.39
CA GLU A 219 -9.87 -1.25 -22.42
C GLU A 219 -9.89 0.28 -22.61
N GLU A 220 -10.97 0.79 -23.21
CA GLU A 220 -11.09 2.21 -23.59
C GLU A 220 -11.04 3.16 -22.37
N ASP A 221 -11.46 2.70 -21.20
CA ASP A 221 -11.50 3.45 -19.94
C ASP A 221 -10.24 3.31 -19.07
N SER A 222 -9.26 2.49 -19.51
CA SER A 222 -7.98 2.43 -18.81
C SER A 222 -7.26 3.79 -18.89
N TRP A 223 -6.50 4.13 -17.85
CA TRP A 223 -5.75 5.39 -17.83
C TRP A 223 -4.81 5.52 -19.01
N LYS A 224 -4.12 4.43 -19.38
CA LYS A 224 -3.27 4.37 -20.57
C LYS A 224 -4.06 4.76 -21.82
N SER A 225 -5.16 4.08 -22.10
CA SER A 225 -5.98 4.31 -23.32
C SER A 225 -6.55 5.73 -23.35
N VAL A 226 -7.00 6.25 -22.21
CA VAL A 226 -7.54 7.62 -22.10
C VAL A 226 -6.45 8.67 -22.38
N PHE A 227 -5.24 8.52 -21.86
CA PHE A 227 -4.12 9.42 -22.14
C PHE A 227 -3.66 9.30 -23.60
N GLU A 228 -3.57 8.09 -24.16
CA GLU A 228 -3.22 7.87 -25.56
C GLU A 228 -4.24 8.48 -26.52
N ALA A 229 -5.54 8.31 -26.25
CA ALA A 229 -6.62 8.92 -27.01
C ALA A 229 -6.58 10.46 -26.96
N ALA A 230 -6.10 11.03 -25.89
CA ALA A 230 -5.86 12.48 -25.74
C ALA A 230 -4.57 12.97 -26.42
N GLY A 231 -3.82 12.08 -27.10
CA GLY A 231 -2.63 12.40 -27.89
C GLY A 231 -1.32 12.43 -27.12
N PHE A 232 -1.26 11.82 -25.93
CA PHE A 232 -0.01 11.65 -25.17
C PHE A 232 0.75 10.40 -25.62
N SER A 233 2.08 10.44 -25.49
CA SER A 233 2.91 9.24 -25.50
C SER A 233 2.97 8.67 -24.10
N VAL A 234 2.51 7.43 -23.91
CA VAL A 234 2.35 6.81 -22.60
C VAL A 234 3.30 5.64 -22.42
N ARG A 235 3.91 5.54 -21.26
CA ARG A 235 4.57 4.32 -20.76
C ARG A 235 4.07 3.99 -19.35
N CYS A 236 3.93 2.71 -19.05
CA CYS A 236 3.50 2.23 -17.75
C CYS A 236 4.67 1.59 -17.00
N VAL A 237 4.78 1.88 -15.69
CA VAL A 237 5.72 1.24 -14.77
C VAL A 237 4.90 0.47 -13.74
N LEU A 238 4.71 -0.84 -13.96
CA LEU A 238 3.88 -1.70 -13.10
C LEU A 238 4.69 -2.22 -11.91
N LYS A 239 5.08 -1.32 -11.03
CA LYS A 239 5.86 -1.60 -9.83
C LYS A 239 5.11 -1.09 -8.61
N GLY A 240 4.75 -2.00 -7.70
CA GLY A 240 4.06 -1.64 -6.46
C GLY A 240 5.00 -1.00 -5.44
N LEU A 241 4.46 -0.17 -4.54
CA LEU A 241 5.23 0.50 -3.47
C LEU A 241 5.98 -0.50 -2.57
N GLY A 242 5.43 -1.71 -2.39
CA GLY A 242 6.10 -2.78 -1.63
C GLY A 242 7.40 -3.30 -2.26
N GLU A 243 7.66 -3.01 -3.54
CA GLU A 243 8.92 -3.31 -4.21
C GLU A 243 10.01 -2.27 -3.89
N TYR A 244 9.64 -1.07 -3.41
CA TYR A 244 10.58 0.00 -3.09
C TYR A 244 11.19 -0.24 -1.71
N ALA A 245 12.50 -0.44 -1.65
CA ALA A 245 13.20 -0.73 -0.41
C ALA A 245 12.97 0.36 0.66
N ASP A 246 12.90 1.64 0.25
CA ASP A 246 12.69 2.73 1.19
C ASP A 246 11.25 2.73 1.76
N ILE A 247 10.22 2.34 0.98
CA ILE A 247 8.86 2.17 1.50
C ILE A 247 8.79 1.01 2.51
N ARG A 248 9.49 -0.10 2.26
CA ARG A 248 9.55 -1.21 3.23
C ARG A 248 10.27 -0.80 4.51
N LYS A 249 11.34 0.00 4.42
CA LYS A 249 12.00 0.59 5.62
C LYS A 249 11.08 1.50 6.41
N LEU A 250 10.23 2.29 5.73
CA LEU A 250 9.24 3.12 6.40
C LEU A 250 8.25 2.26 7.21
N LEU A 251 7.69 1.22 6.60
CA LEU A 251 6.78 0.28 7.28
C LEU A 251 7.47 -0.41 8.48
N LEU A 252 8.75 -0.77 8.31
CA LEU A 252 9.54 -1.33 9.39
C LEU A 252 9.69 -0.33 10.55
N SER A 253 10.02 0.94 10.26
CA SER A 253 10.13 1.99 11.29
C SER A 253 8.81 2.22 12.03
N HIS A 254 7.66 2.05 11.35
CA HIS A 254 6.35 2.14 11.98
C HIS A 254 6.10 0.98 12.96
N ALA A 255 6.52 -0.23 12.63
CA ALA A 255 6.45 -1.37 13.53
C ALA A 255 7.38 -1.20 14.75
N GLU A 256 8.59 -0.68 14.56
CA GLU A 256 9.55 -0.37 15.63
C GLU A 256 9.00 0.70 16.58
N LYS A 257 8.45 1.79 16.04
CA LYS A 257 7.80 2.85 16.85
C LYS A 257 6.61 2.30 17.63
N ALA A 258 5.80 1.40 17.04
CA ALA A 258 4.69 0.77 17.75
C ALA A 258 5.16 -0.11 18.89
N MET A 259 6.31 -0.77 18.78
CA MET A 259 6.90 -1.55 19.85
C MET A 259 7.32 -0.67 21.05
N GLU A 260 7.78 0.56 20.79
CA GLU A 260 8.25 1.51 21.81
C GLU A 260 7.12 2.23 22.55
N GLN A 261 5.92 2.31 21.96
CA GLN A 261 4.74 2.93 22.58
C GLN A 261 4.18 2.00 23.67
N VAL A 262 4.65 2.21 24.92
CA VAL A 262 4.25 1.45 26.14
C VAL A 262 3.46 2.33 27.08
#